data_cde330f5f610294222da2748c4fccc2e
#
_entry.id   cde330f5f610294222da2748c4fccc2e
#
_cell.length_a   1.000
_cell.length_b   1.000
_cell.length_c   1.000
_cell.angle_alpha   90.00
_cell.angle_beta   90.00
_cell.angle_gamma   90.00
#
_symmetry.space_group_name_H-M   'P 1'
#
loop_
_entity.id
_entity.type
_entity.pdbx_description
1 polymer ?
#
loop_
_entity_poly.entity_id
_entity_poly.type
_entity_poly.pdbx_seq_one_letter_code
_entity_poly.pdbx_strand_id
1 'polypeptide(L)'
;MKNKKFLNSFKYAFNGIITSFKTEKNMKFHILMMVLVIIAGILLKISKIEWIICVILFTLVISAELINTAIETIVDMITMEKNEKAKIAKDVAAGAVLVNAIGSAIIGLIIFIPKIINIL
;
A
#
# COMPACT_ATOMS: atom_id res chain seq x y z
N MET A 1 -7.71 -26.66 19.34
CA MET A 1 -7.23 -25.39 19.95
C MET A 1 -6.14 -24.69 19.14
N LYS A 2 -5.09 -25.39 18.71
CA LYS A 2 -4.04 -24.78 17.84
C LYS A 2 -4.61 -24.26 16.53
N ASN A 3 -5.50 -25.01 15.86
CA ASN A 3 -6.11 -24.61 14.60
C ASN A 3 -6.99 -23.37 14.76
N LYS A 4 -7.69 -23.25 15.87
CA LYS A 4 -8.56 -22.10 16.15
C LYS A 4 -7.74 -20.81 16.36
N LYS A 5 -6.61 -20.90 17.06
CA LYS A 5 -5.69 -19.75 17.22
C LYS A 5 -5.10 -19.31 15.88
N PHE A 6 -4.72 -20.28 15.07
CA PHE A 6 -4.16 -20.03 13.74
C PHE A 6 -5.17 -19.32 12.83
N LEU A 7 -6.41 -19.83 12.79
CA LEU A 7 -7.49 -19.24 12.00
C LEU A 7 -7.86 -17.84 12.51
N ASN A 8 -7.86 -17.64 13.84
CA ASN A 8 -8.13 -16.33 14.42
C ASN A 8 -7.07 -15.32 14.09
N SER A 9 -5.80 -15.72 13.90
CA SER A 9 -4.73 -14.82 13.47
C SER A 9 -5.02 -14.24 12.09
N PHE A 10 -5.51 -15.06 11.15
CA PHE A 10 -5.93 -14.57 9.85
C PHE A 10 -7.12 -13.62 9.95
N LYS A 11 -8.08 -13.95 10.78
CA LYS A 11 -9.25 -13.09 11.02
C LYS A 11 -8.84 -11.71 11.51
N TYR A 12 -7.94 -11.64 12.49
CA TYR A 12 -7.44 -10.36 13.00
C TYR A 12 -6.66 -9.59 11.96
N ALA A 13 -5.85 -10.27 11.15
CA ALA A 13 -5.11 -9.64 10.07
C ALA A 13 -6.05 -9.03 9.03
N PHE A 14 -7.07 -9.76 8.60
CA PHE A 14 -8.07 -9.23 7.67
C PHE A 14 -8.85 -8.05 8.26
N ASN A 15 -9.20 -8.12 9.54
CA ASN A 15 -9.87 -7.01 10.21
C ASN A 15 -9.00 -5.75 10.23
N GLY A 16 -7.68 -5.90 10.42
CA GLY A 16 -6.74 -4.81 10.35
C GLY A 16 -6.68 -4.17 8.97
N ILE A 17 -6.65 -4.97 7.92
CA ILE A 17 -6.66 -4.50 6.54
C ILE A 17 -7.94 -3.70 6.26
N ILE A 18 -9.10 -4.25 6.66
CA ILE A 18 -10.39 -3.61 6.47
C ILE A 18 -10.47 -2.29 7.25
N THR A 19 -9.98 -2.28 8.50
CA THR A 19 -9.96 -1.07 9.33
C THR A 19 -9.11 0.02 8.68
N SER A 20 -7.92 -0.31 8.19
CA SER A 20 -7.05 0.65 7.51
C SER A 20 -7.73 1.20 6.25
N PHE A 21 -8.36 0.35 5.47
CA PHE A 21 -9.11 0.79 4.28
C PHE A 21 -10.25 1.75 4.64
N LYS A 22 -10.98 1.48 5.71
CA LYS A 22 -12.12 2.31 6.12
C LYS A 22 -11.69 3.65 6.71
N THR A 23 -10.59 3.67 7.46
CA THR A 23 -10.18 4.86 8.22
C THR A 23 -9.16 5.72 7.50
N GLU A 24 -8.36 5.14 6.60
CA GLU A 24 -7.25 5.85 5.97
C GLU A 24 -7.58 6.26 4.54
N LYS A 25 -7.56 7.57 4.30
CA LYS A 25 -7.78 8.15 2.98
C LYS A 25 -6.72 7.71 1.98
N ASN A 26 -5.46 7.63 2.43
CA ASN A 26 -4.34 7.21 1.58
C ASN A 26 -4.47 5.75 1.14
N MET A 27 -4.98 4.88 2.01
CA MET A 27 -5.22 3.48 1.64
C MET A 27 -6.21 3.36 0.48
N LYS A 28 -7.29 4.15 0.54
CA LYS A 28 -8.29 4.19 -0.55
C LYS A 28 -7.67 4.62 -1.86
N PHE A 29 -6.80 5.65 -1.83
CA PHE A 29 -6.08 6.12 -3.00
C PHE A 29 -5.17 5.05 -3.59
N HIS A 30 -4.39 4.37 -2.75
CA HIS A 30 -3.49 3.32 -3.22
C HIS A 30 -4.24 2.14 -3.83
N ILE A 31 -5.36 1.74 -3.25
CA ILE A 31 -6.18 0.66 -3.81
C ILE A 31 -6.80 1.08 -5.14
N LEU A 32 -7.26 2.32 -5.25
CA LEU A 32 -7.77 2.84 -6.53
C LEU A 32 -6.70 2.78 -7.61
N MET A 33 -5.49 3.25 -7.31
CA MET A 33 -4.38 3.20 -8.25
C MET A 33 -4.03 1.76 -8.64
N MET A 34 -4.05 0.84 -7.68
CA MET A 34 -3.81 -0.59 -7.94
C MET A 34 -4.84 -1.15 -8.92
N VAL A 35 -6.12 -0.84 -8.72
CA VAL A 35 -7.20 -1.29 -9.62
C VAL A 35 -6.99 -0.74 -11.02
N LEU A 36 -6.65 0.55 -11.14
CA LEU A 36 -6.39 1.18 -12.44
C LEU A 36 -5.22 0.52 -13.16
N VAL A 37 -4.14 0.19 -12.43
CA VAL A 37 -2.98 -0.51 -13.01
C VAL A 37 -3.35 -1.91 -13.46
N ILE A 38 -4.16 -2.64 -12.71
CA ILE A 38 -4.63 -3.98 -13.09
C ILE A 38 -5.44 -3.89 -14.39
N ILE A 39 -6.35 -2.94 -14.48
CA ILE A 39 -7.16 -2.74 -15.68
C ILE A 39 -6.26 -2.42 -16.88
N ALA A 40 -5.34 -1.48 -16.72
CA ALA A 40 -4.39 -1.11 -17.78
C ALA A 40 -3.52 -2.31 -18.20
N GLY A 41 -3.06 -3.11 -17.24
CA GLY A 41 -2.26 -4.29 -17.52
C GLY A 41 -3.01 -5.33 -18.34
N ILE A 42 -4.29 -5.53 -18.05
CA ILE A 42 -5.14 -6.45 -18.81
C ILE A 42 -5.34 -5.92 -20.23
N LEU A 43 -5.69 -4.64 -20.38
CA LEU A 43 -5.94 -4.03 -21.68
C LEU A 43 -4.70 -3.97 -22.56
N LEU A 44 -3.55 -3.68 -21.98
CA LEU A 44 -2.27 -3.55 -22.69
C LEU A 44 -1.52 -4.88 -22.80
N LYS A 45 -2.07 -5.95 -22.23
CA LYS A 45 -1.52 -7.31 -22.29
C LYS A 45 -0.06 -7.38 -21.85
N ILE A 46 0.21 -6.88 -20.63
CA ILE A 46 1.56 -6.90 -20.07
C ILE A 46 2.03 -8.35 -19.87
N SER A 47 3.35 -8.54 -19.87
CA SER A 47 3.97 -9.85 -19.76
C SER A 47 3.84 -10.42 -18.34
N LYS A 48 4.11 -11.73 -18.23
CA LYS A 48 4.13 -12.42 -16.92
C LYS A 48 5.11 -11.76 -15.95
N ILE A 49 6.31 -11.41 -16.43
CA ILE A 49 7.33 -10.75 -15.59
C ILE A 49 6.82 -9.39 -15.13
N GLU A 50 6.19 -8.63 -16.02
CA GLU A 50 5.62 -7.32 -15.67
C GLU A 50 4.50 -7.45 -14.63
N TRP A 51 3.67 -8.50 -14.71
CA TRP A 51 2.67 -8.78 -13.67
C TRP A 51 3.31 -9.12 -12.33
N ILE A 52 4.40 -9.90 -12.33
CA ILE A 52 5.13 -10.22 -11.10
C ILE A 52 5.65 -8.94 -10.44
N ILE A 53 6.24 -8.05 -11.25
CA ILE A 53 6.72 -6.75 -10.76
C ILE A 53 5.57 -5.94 -10.16
N CYS A 54 4.43 -5.87 -10.84
CA CYS A 54 3.25 -5.15 -10.33
C CYS A 54 2.79 -5.69 -8.99
N VAL A 55 2.70 -7.02 -8.84
CA VAL A 55 2.27 -7.64 -7.58
C VAL A 55 3.24 -7.29 -6.45
N ILE A 56 4.55 -7.33 -6.71
CA ILE A 56 5.55 -6.94 -5.71
C ILE A 56 5.33 -5.48 -5.29
N LEU A 57 5.14 -4.59 -6.25
CA LEU A 57 4.93 -3.17 -5.96
C LEU A 57 3.63 -2.94 -5.18
N PHE A 58 2.56 -3.61 -5.53
CA PHE A 58 1.28 -3.50 -4.80
C PHE A 58 1.44 -3.94 -3.34
N THR A 59 2.10 -5.08 -3.12
CA THR A 59 2.30 -5.59 -1.75
C THR A 59 3.17 -4.66 -0.93
N LEU A 60 4.21 -4.07 -1.53
CA LEU A 60 5.08 -3.12 -0.83
C LEU A 60 4.33 -1.85 -0.42
N VAL A 61 3.56 -1.27 -1.33
CA VAL A 61 2.83 -0.02 -1.06
C VAL A 61 1.74 -0.26 0.00
N ILE A 62 0.96 -1.31 -0.15
CA ILE A 62 -0.12 -1.62 0.79
C ILE A 62 0.45 -1.98 2.16
N SER A 63 1.51 -2.78 2.22
CA SER A 63 2.16 -3.13 3.49
C SER A 63 2.72 -1.90 4.20
N ALA A 64 3.35 -0.98 3.46
CA ALA A 64 3.86 0.27 4.04
C ALA A 64 2.73 1.11 4.62
N GLU A 65 1.58 1.18 3.93
CA GLU A 65 0.42 1.93 4.41
C GLU A 65 -0.17 1.30 5.68
N LEU A 66 -0.24 -0.03 5.75
CA LEU A 66 -0.71 -0.73 6.95
C LEU A 66 0.20 -0.46 8.14
N ILE A 67 1.50 -0.49 7.93
CA ILE A 67 2.49 -0.19 8.99
C ILE A 67 2.36 1.27 9.42
N ASN A 68 2.18 2.19 8.48
CA ASN A 68 1.96 3.60 8.78
C ASN A 68 0.72 3.79 9.65
N THR A 69 -0.39 3.14 9.31
CA THR A 69 -1.63 3.19 10.10
C THR A 69 -1.38 2.71 11.53
N ALA A 70 -0.64 1.61 11.68
CA ALA A 70 -0.31 1.07 13.01
C ALA A 70 0.53 2.05 13.82
N ILE A 71 1.53 2.69 13.19
CA ILE A 71 2.39 3.67 13.86
C ILE A 71 1.59 4.89 14.28
N GLU A 72 0.73 5.42 13.41
CA GLU A 72 -0.14 6.55 13.75
C GLU A 72 -1.05 6.22 14.93
N THR A 73 -1.61 5.01 14.95
CA THR A 73 -2.47 4.55 16.03
C THR A 73 -1.72 4.48 17.35
N ILE A 74 -0.51 3.92 17.33
CA ILE A 74 0.34 3.82 18.54
C ILE A 74 0.71 5.20 19.04
N VAL A 75 1.12 6.11 18.17
CA VAL A 75 1.50 7.47 18.55
C VAL A 75 0.31 8.20 19.18
N ASP A 76 -0.88 8.06 18.59
CA ASP A 76 -2.09 8.70 19.10
C ASP A 76 -2.54 8.13 20.46
N MET A 77 -2.19 6.86 20.74
CA MET A 77 -2.42 6.27 22.08
C MET A 77 -1.51 6.89 23.14
N ILE A 78 -0.31 7.30 22.73
CA ILE A 78 0.68 7.88 23.66
C ILE A 78 0.37 9.35 23.92
N THR A 79 0.08 10.12 22.89
CA THR A 79 -0.24 11.54 23.02
C THR A 79 -1.10 12.03 21.84
N MET A 80 -2.12 12.81 22.19
CA MET A 80 -2.91 13.58 21.21
C MET A 80 -2.45 15.03 21.14
N GLU A 81 -1.55 15.45 22.05
CA GLU A 81 -1.02 16.80 22.07
C GLU A 81 0.10 16.98 21.05
N LYS A 82 0.39 18.23 20.70
CA LYS A 82 1.53 18.56 19.85
C LYS A 82 2.81 18.15 20.56
N ASN A 83 3.50 17.16 19.99
CA ASN A 83 4.75 16.64 20.50
C ASN A 83 5.70 16.46 19.33
N GLU A 84 6.89 16.99 19.44
CA GLU A 84 7.87 16.99 18.36
C GLU A 84 8.28 15.58 17.95
N LYS A 85 8.52 14.69 18.91
CA LYS A 85 8.88 13.29 18.62
C LYS A 85 7.74 12.52 18.02
N ALA A 86 6.51 12.76 18.46
CA ALA A 86 5.31 12.14 17.87
C ALA A 86 5.17 12.57 16.42
N LYS A 87 5.38 13.84 16.11
CA LYS A 87 5.36 14.35 14.74
C LYS A 87 6.44 13.69 13.88
N ILE A 88 7.66 13.58 14.39
CA ILE A 88 8.76 12.92 13.67
C ILE A 88 8.40 11.47 13.35
N ALA A 89 7.87 10.71 14.31
CA ALA A 89 7.49 9.32 14.12
C ALA A 89 6.43 9.18 13.01
N LYS A 90 5.41 10.02 13.03
CA LYS A 90 4.37 10.02 11.99
C LYS A 90 4.91 10.41 10.63
N ASP A 91 5.76 11.45 10.58
CA ASP A 91 6.36 11.93 9.33
C ASP A 91 7.27 10.88 8.70
N VAL A 92 8.08 10.20 9.50
CA VAL A 92 8.97 9.14 9.02
C VAL A 92 8.17 7.96 8.47
N ALA A 93 7.11 7.56 9.18
CA ALA A 93 6.24 6.47 8.72
C ALA A 93 5.55 6.83 7.40
N ALA A 94 5.05 8.06 7.29
CA ALA A 94 4.46 8.55 6.05
C ALA A 94 5.50 8.63 4.92
N GLY A 95 6.74 8.97 5.26
CA GLY A 95 7.86 8.97 4.31
C GLY A 95 8.14 7.60 3.70
N ALA A 96 7.99 6.53 4.48
CA ALA A 96 8.15 5.17 3.97
C ALA A 96 7.10 4.84 2.90
N VAL A 97 5.86 5.26 3.12
CA VAL A 97 4.78 5.12 2.12
C VAL A 97 5.12 5.90 0.87
N LEU A 98 5.58 7.13 1.02
CA LEU A 98 5.92 8.01 -0.10
C LEU A 98 7.05 7.43 -0.94
N VAL A 99 8.10 6.89 -0.32
CA VAL A 99 9.23 6.28 -1.03
C VAL A 99 8.74 5.09 -1.87
N ASN A 100 7.91 4.22 -1.29
CA ASN A 100 7.34 3.08 -2.02
C ASN A 100 6.44 3.54 -3.16
N ALA A 101 5.63 4.57 -2.94
CA ALA A 101 4.72 5.10 -3.97
C ALA A 101 5.49 5.73 -5.13
N ILE A 102 6.53 6.51 -4.85
CA ILE A 102 7.36 7.13 -5.89
C ILE A 102 8.08 6.05 -6.71
N GLY A 103 8.72 5.08 -6.04
CA GLY A 103 9.38 3.98 -6.73
C GLY A 103 8.43 3.18 -7.61
N SER A 104 7.23 2.89 -7.09
CA SER A 104 6.19 2.18 -7.85
C SER A 104 5.73 2.99 -9.05
N ALA A 105 5.56 4.30 -8.91
CA ALA A 105 5.17 5.18 -10.01
C ALA A 105 6.23 5.19 -11.12
N ILE A 106 7.51 5.27 -10.76
CA ILE A 106 8.62 5.23 -11.72
C ILE A 106 8.61 3.92 -12.50
N ILE A 107 8.51 2.79 -11.82
CA ILE A 107 8.48 1.47 -12.46
C ILE A 107 7.24 1.32 -13.34
N GLY A 108 6.09 1.79 -12.85
CA GLY A 108 4.85 1.78 -13.62
C GLY A 108 4.97 2.55 -14.92
N LEU A 109 5.59 3.72 -14.89
CA LEU A 109 5.83 4.52 -16.11
C LEU A 109 6.75 3.78 -17.08
N ILE A 110 7.79 3.13 -16.57
CA ILE A 110 8.73 2.35 -17.41
C ILE A 110 7.99 1.18 -18.09
N ILE A 111 7.07 0.53 -17.41
CA ILE A 111 6.30 -0.59 -17.96
C ILE A 111 5.26 -0.11 -18.98
N PHE A 112 4.48 0.91 -18.61
CA PHE A 112 3.25 1.25 -19.34
C PHE A 112 3.46 2.26 -20.47
N ILE A 113 4.36 3.23 -20.34
CA ILE A 113 4.57 4.26 -21.38
C ILE A 113 4.95 3.64 -22.72
N PRO A 114 5.93 2.71 -22.83
CA PRO A 114 6.26 2.11 -24.14
C PRO A 114 5.07 1.39 -24.76
N LYS A 115 4.22 0.75 -23.96
CA LYS A 115 3.06 0.02 -24.47
C LYS A 115 1.98 0.96 -24.99
N ILE A 116 1.78 2.09 -24.34
CA ILE A 116 0.82 3.10 -24.78
C ILE A 116 1.30 3.74 -26.07
N ILE A 117 2.59 4.08 -26.18
CA ILE A 117 3.17 4.65 -27.39
C ILE A 117 3.02 3.70 -28.57
N ASN A 118 3.21 2.41 -28.38
CA ASN A 118 3.11 1.41 -29.44
C ASN A 118 1.67 1.26 -29.98
N ILE A 119 0.64 1.61 -29.20
CA ILE A 119 -0.74 1.61 -29.66
C ILE A 119 -1.07 2.86 -30.50
N LEU A 120 -0.46 3.97 -30.17
CA LEU A 120 -0.62 5.22 -30.90
C LEU A 120 0.20 5.21 -32.18
#